data_72c5cfa656732d2f9155fdf94956359e
#
_entry.id   72c5cfa656732d2f9155fdf94956359e
#
_cell.length_a   1.000
_cell.length_b   1.000
_cell.length_c   1.000
_cell.angle_alpha   90.00
_cell.angle_beta   90.00
_cell.angle_gamma   90.00
#
_symmetry.space_group_name_H-M   'P 1'
#
loop_
_entity.id
_entity.type
_entity.pdbx_description
1 polymer ?
#
loop_
_entity_poly.entity_id
_entity_poly.type
_entity_poly.pdbx_seq_one_letter_code
_entity_poly.pdbx_strand_id
1 'polypeptide(L)'
;MNMILIADSGSTKTDWACVSQDGSRVIKFRSQGYNPNYISKEDISADVKKNLPEGFPTDEVTEIDFYGAGVTELQYPLMRKALQAVFKNATTANIAMDTLASARALLGHQSGFAAILGTGTNTCLYDGENQTLNIDSLGFILGDEGSGAYLGKRMICDFIRGDMPKEVSEIVAKKLGKNGDELIDQIYTQPFPNRYCAQFAPFIRESMTKYPYFYDMVVEAFMFFFRDIVSHYPDYKTYKFNCVGSIGYYFQNVISKVAEVFGMEMGVILQAPMEGLIKYHTGQF
;
A
#
# COMPACT_ATOMS: atom_id res chain seq x y z
N MET A 1 20.78 13.36 20.58
CA MET A 1 19.71 14.12 19.86
C MET A 1 18.50 13.21 19.80
N ASN A 2 17.28 13.69 20.10
CA ASN A 2 16.11 12.80 20.05
C ASN A 2 15.68 12.59 18.60
N MET A 3 15.54 11.32 18.22
CA MET A 3 15.14 10.92 16.87
C MET A 3 13.81 10.15 16.92
N ILE A 4 12.98 10.38 15.91
CA ILE A 4 11.74 9.64 15.67
C ILE A 4 12.01 8.61 14.57
N LEU A 5 11.69 7.34 14.82
CA LEU A 5 11.76 6.28 13.83
C LEU A 5 10.38 6.01 13.25
N ILE A 6 10.20 6.31 11.99
CA ILE A 6 8.95 6.12 11.25
C ILE A 6 9.09 4.91 10.35
N ALA A 7 8.09 4.02 10.34
CA ALA A 7 8.04 2.84 9.50
C ALA A 7 6.72 2.75 8.74
N ASP A 8 6.80 2.57 7.43
CA ASP A 8 5.68 2.20 6.56
C ASP A 8 5.89 0.76 6.06
N SER A 9 5.15 -0.19 6.64
CA SER A 9 5.32 -1.61 6.41
C SER A 9 4.16 -2.17 5.57
N GLY A 10 4.41 -2.33 4.30
CA GLY A 10 3.52 -3.05 3.40
C GLY A 10 3.75 -4.57 3.45
N SER A 11 2.99 -5.31 2.65
CA SER A 11 3.13 -6.77 2.55
C SER A 11 4.47 -7.24 1.97
N THR A 12 5.20 -6.38 1.27
CA THR A 12 6.43 -6.75 0.53
C THR A 12 7.70 -6.21 1.19
N LYS A 13 7.65 -4.98 1.64
CA LYS A 13 8.79 -4.24 2.21
C LYS A 13 8.31 -3.32 3.32
N THR A 14 9.24 -2.91 4.16
CA THR A 14 9.11 -1.80 5.10
C THR A 14 10.07 -0.70 4.69
N ASP A 15 9.57 0.47 4.40
CA ASP A 15 10.36 1.68 4.25
C ASP A 15 10.48 2.36 5.62
N TRP A 16 11.71 2.72 5.99
CA TRP A 16 12.05 3.34 7.27
C TRP A 16 12.64 4.72 7.09
N ALA A 17 12.29 5.65 7.98
CA ALA A 17 12.95 6.94 8.13
C ALA A 17 13.20 7.22 9.61
N CYS A 18 14.46 7.48 9.97
CA CYS A 18 14.83 7.99 11.27
C CYS A 18 15.09 9.49 11.13
N VAL A 19 14.30 10.31 11.82
CA VAL A 19 14.29 11.77 11.63
C VAL A 19 14.52 12.52 12.94
N SER A 20 15.26 13.63 12.90
CA SER A 20 15.32 14.56 14.02
C SER A 20 14.01 15.32 14.17
N GLN A 21 13.68 15.78 15.37
CA GLN A 21 12.42 16.49 15.63
C GLN A 21 12.24 17.74 14.76
N ASP A 22 13.31 18.39 14.36
CA ASP A 22 13.29 19.56 13.45
C ASP A 22 13.30 19.19 11.96
N GLY A 23 13.37 17.90 11.63
CA GLY A 23 13.42 17.39 10.26
C GLY A 23 14.76 17.60 9.54
N SER A 24 15.77 18.17 10.18
CA SER A 24 17.06 18.51 9.54
C SER A 24 17.93 17.29 9.23
N ARG A 25 17.80 16.20 9.97
CA ARG A 25 18.54 14.95 9.78
C ARG A 25 17.57 13.83 9.48
N VAL A 26 17.76 13.17 8.33
CA VAL A 26 16.93 12.04 7.87
C VAL A 26 17.84 10.90 7.44
N ILE A 27 17.64 9.71 8.03
CA ILE A 27 18.32 8.48 7.66
C ILE A 27 17.26 7.49 7.19
N LYS A 28 17.36 7.03 5.93
CA LYS A 28 16.41 6.09 5.35
C LYS A 28 17.04 4.72 5.14
N PHE A 29 16.26 3.67 5.38
CA PHE A 29 16.66 2.29 5.07
C PHE A 29 15.42 1.44 4.75
N ARG A 30 15.64 0.19 4.37
CA ARG A 30 14.57 -0.76 4.02
C ARG A 30 14.81 -2.10 4.68
N SER A 31 13.70 -2.80 4.94
CA SER A 31 13.69 -4.19 5.35
C SER A 31 12.54 -4.94 4.66
N GLN A 32 12.37 -6.21 4.94
CA GLN A 32 11.20 -6.96 4.47
C GLN A 32 9.92 -6.39 5.08
N GLY A 33 8.76 -6.70 4.46
CA GLY A 33 7.45 -6.38 5.04
C GLY A 33 7.15 -7.30 6.22
N TYR A 34 6.62 -6.72 7.29
CA TYR A 34 6.28 -7.47 8.50
C TYR A 34 4.77 -7.65 8.62
N ASN A 35 4.34 -8.90 8.52
CA ASN A 35 2.99 -9.27 8.91
C ASN A 35 3.11 -10.16 10.15
N PRO A 36 2.72 -9.66 11.34
CA PRO A 36 2.91 -10.36 12.61
C PRO A 36 2.07 -11.64 12.76
N ASN A 37 1.19 -11.93 11.80
CA ASN A 37 0.52 -13.23 11.73
C ASN A 37 1.45 -14.37 11.25
N TYR A 38 2.57 -14.02 10.59
CA TYR A 38 3.46 -14.98 9.94
C TYR A 38 4.92 -14.88 10.37
N ILE A 39 5.29 -13.86 11.15
CA ILE A 39 6.67 -13.58 11.53
C ILE A 39 6.75 -13.45 13.05
N SER A 40 7.73 -14.13 13.66
CA SER A 40 7.96 -14.03 15.11
C SER A 40 8.56 -12.67 15.51
N LYS A 41 8.41 -12.32 16.78
CA LYS A 41 9.04 -11.14 17.38
C LYS A 41 10.56 -11.16 17.21
N GLU A 42 11.17 -12.32 17.43
CA GLU A 42 12.61 -12.54 17.33
C GLU A 42 13.11 -12.32 15.91
N ASP A 43 12.38 -12.83 14.91
CA ASP A 43 12.72 -12.65 13.49
C ASP A 43 12.59 -11.19 13.04
N ILE A 44 11.53 -10.49 13.50
CA ILE A 44 11.39 -9.04 13.23
C ILE A 44 12.57 -8.26 13.79
N SER A 45 12.92 -8.49 15.07
CA SER A 45 14.04 -7.80 15.72
C SER A 45 15.38 -8.09 15.03
N ALA A 46 15.59 -9.34 14.61
CA ALA A 46 16.82 -9.76 13.92
C ALA A 46 16.91 -9.13 12.52
N ASP A 47 15.80 -9.12 11.78
CA ASP A 47 15.77 -8.54 10.44
C ASP A 47 15.94 -7.02 10.46
N VAL A 48 15.29 -6.32 11.40
CA VAL A 48 15.51 -4.88 11.58
C VAL A 48 16.99 -4.59 11.87
N LYS A 49 17.61 -5.28 12.82
CA LYS A 49 19.03 -5.10 13.15
C LYS A 49 19.95 -5.34 11.97
N LYS A 50 19.68 -6.38 11.18
CA LYS A 50 20.47 -6.75 9.99
C LYS A 50 20.43 -5.66 8.92
N ASN A 51 19.31 -4.94 8.79
CA ASN A 51 19.10 -3.95 7.75
C ASN A 51 19.43 -2.51 8.17
N LEU A 52 19.85 -2.29 9.44
CA LEU A 52 20.31 -0.97 9.87
C LEU A 52 21.57 -0.56 9.09
N PRO A 53 21.63 0.69 8.59
CA PRO A 53 22.83 1.25 8.01
C PRO A 53 24.02 1.23 9.00
N GLU A 54 25.24 1.16 8.49
CA GLU A 54 26.43 1.29 9.31
C GLU A 54 26.42 2.64 10.06
N GLY A 55 26.72 2.61 11.37
CA GLY A 55 26.71 3.80 12.22
C GLY A 55 25.31 4.36 12.50
N PHE A 56 24.26 3.57 12.33
CA PHE A 56 22.89 4.01 12.64
C PHE A 56 22.77 4.35 14.15
N PRO A 57 22.20 5.53 14.51
CA PRO A 57 22.17 6.03 15.88
C PRO A 57 21.03 5.38 16.71
N THR A 58 21.13 4.09 16.98
CA THR A 58 20.10 3.33 17.72
C THR A 58 19.78 3.93 19.08
N ASP A 59 20.78 4.50 19.76
CA ASP A 59 20.63 5.07 21.10
C ASP A 59 19.99 6.48 21.08
N GLU A 60 19.92 7.13 19.91
CA GLU A 60 19.24 8.41 19.73
C GLU A 60 17.74 8.25 19.46
N VAL A 61 17.27 7.04 19.08
CA VAL A 61 15.85 6.78 18.82
C VAL A 61 15.08 6.75 20.13
N THR A 62 14.21 7.74 20.34
CA THR A 62 13.39 7.89 21.56
C THR A 62 11.92 7.63 21.31
N GLU A 63 11.48 7.68 20.05
CA GLU A 63 10.10 7.45 19.62
C GLU A 63 10.07 6.58 18.37
N ILE A 64 9.07 5.71 18.30
CA ILE A 64 8.82 4.83 17.14
C ILE A 64 7.37 4.97 16.73
N ASP A 65 7.13 5.24 15.43
CA ASP A 65 5.83 5.22 14.80
C ASP A 65 5.83 4.18 13.68
N PHE A 66 5.24 3.03 13.97
CA PHE A 66 5.17 1.91 13.04
C PHE A 66 3.76 1.77 12.49
N TYR A 67 3.64 1.80 11.17
CA TYR A 67 2.41 1.60 10.42
C TYR A 67 2.53 0.33 9.60
N GLY A 68 1.58 -0.60 9.77
CA GLY A 68 1.69 -1.90 9.12
C GLY A 68 0.41 -2.37 8.45
N ALA A 69 0.55 -2.89 7.22
CA ALA A 69 -0.51 -3.59 6.52
C ALA A 69 -0.90 -4.87 7.27
N GLY A 70 -2.18 -5.04 7.57
CA GLY A 70 -2.70 -6.21 8.27
C GLY A 70 -2.30 -6.32 9.75
N VAL A 71 -1.78 -5.26 10.34
CA VAL A 71 -1.48 -5.20 11.78
C VAL A 71 -2.74 -4.79 12.53
N THR A 72 -3.24 -5.68 13.39
CA THR A 72 -4.42 -5.43 14.24
C THR A 72 -4.02 -5.10 15.68
N GLU A 73 -4.95 -4.57 16.46
CA GLU A 73 -4.70 -4.23 17.88
C GLU A 73 -4.16 -5.40 18.71
N LEU A 74 -4.56 -6.64 18.37
CA LEU A 74 -4.05 -7.85 19.03
C LEU A 74 -2.54 -8.03 18.87
N GLN A 75 -1.98 -7.50 17.78
CA GLN A 75 -0.56 -7.65 17.43
C GLN A 75 0.29 -6.45 17.84
N TYR A 76 -0.30 -5.32 18.23
CA TYR A 76 0.43 -4.13 18.66
C TYR A 76 1.46 -4.42 19.77
N PRO A 77 1.13 -5.22 20.82
CA PRO A 77 2.11 -5.54 21.85
C PRO A 77 3.33 -6.34 21.35
N LEU A 78 3.12 -7.23 20.38
CA LEU A 78 4.20 -8.01 19.76
C LEU A 78 5.13 -7.10 18.99
N MET A 79 4.59 -6.26 18.11
CA MET A 79 5.36 -5.32 17.30
C MET A 79 6.14 -4.34 18.18
N ARG A 80 5.48 -3.75 19.18
CA ARG A 80 6.12 -2.85 20.15
C ARG A 80 7.33 -3.50 20.82
N LYS A 81 7.16 -4.71 21.34
CA LYS A 81 8.25 -5.46 22.01
C LYS A 81 9.37 -5.81 21.02
N ALA A 82 9.05 -6.14 19.76
CA ALA A 82 10.05 -6.44 18.76
C ALA A 82 10.93 -5.23 18.45
N LEU A 83 10.32 -4.05 18.29
CA LEU A 83 11.03 -2.81 17.97
C LEU A 83 11.82 -2.27 19.16
N GLN A 84 11.24 -2.27 20.35
CA GLN A 84 11.94 -1.84 21.57
C GLN A 84 13.11 -2.76 21.97
N ALA A 85 13.12 -4.01 21.52
CA ALA A 85 14.29 -4.89 21.70
C ALA A 85 15.50 -4.46 20.85
N VAL A 86 15.26 -3.69 19.78
CA VAL A 86 16.31 -3.08 18.93
C VAL A 86 16.66 -1.68 19.41
N PHE A 87 15.65 -0.86 19.65
CA PHE A 87 15.77 0.57 20.03
C PHE A 87 15.43 0.74 21.51
N LYS A 88 16.41 0.45 22.35
CA LYS A 88 16.20 0.34 23.82
C LYS A 88 15.82 1.65 24.50
N ASN A 89 16.19 2.79 23.89
CA ASN A 89 15.89 4.12 24.42
C ASN A 89 14.53 4.65 23.93
N ALA A 90 13.81 3.91 23.09
CA ALA A 90 12.48 4.27 22.64
C ALA A 90 11.45 4.08 23.77
N THR A 91 11.12 5.19 24.40
CA THR A 91 10.12 5.23 25.49
C THR A 91 8.69 5.17 24.94
N THR A 92 8.50 5.67 23.72
CA THR A 92 7.22 5.64 22.99
C THR A 92 7.33 4.75 21.77
N ALA A 93 6.36 3.85 21.58
CA ALA A 93 6.25 3.04 20.39
C ALA A 93 4.77 2.90 20.00
N ASN A 94 4.37 3.73 19.06
CA ASN A 94 3.03 3.74 18.48
C ASN A 94 2.97 2.74 17.34
N ILE A 95 1.99 1.86 17.38
CA ILE A 95 1.75 0.87 16.32
C ILE A 95 0.35 1.14 15.78
N ALA A 96 0.22 1.24 14.48
CA ALA A 96 -1.05 1.52 13.81
C ALA A 96 -1.16 0.80 12.46
N MET A 97 -2.34 0.87 11.86
CA MET A 97 -2.59 0.34 10.51
C MET A 97 -1.98 1.27 9.43
N ASP A 98 -1.68 0.70 8.27
CA ASP A 98 -1.17 1.41 7.09
C ASP A 98 -2.15 2.48 6.55
N THR A 99 -3.46 2.29 6.77
CA THR A 99 -4.48 3.31 6.42
C THR A 99 -4.28 4.60 7.19
N LEU A 100 -3.90 4.54 8.47
CA LEU A 100 -3.60 5.75 9.25
C LEU A 100 -2.33 6.44 8.74
N ALA A 101 -1.30 5.68 8.34
CA ALA A 101 -0.13 6.25 7.67
C ALA A 101 -0.51 7.02 6.41
N SER A 102 -1.34 6.39 5.58
CA SER A 102 -1.79 6.98 4.32
C SER A 102 -2.59 8.27 4.54
N ALA A 103 -3.51 8.27 5.50
CA ALA A 103 -4.29 9.45 5.85
C ALA A 103 -3.40 10.59 6.37
N ARG A 104 -2.48 10.31 7.28
CA ARG A 104 -1.51 11.29 7.81
C ARG A 104 -0.60 11.85 6.72
N ALA A 105 -0.12 10.97 5.82
CA ALA A 105 0.75 11.39 4.72
C ALA A 105 0.04 12.26 3.67
N LEU A 106 -1.24 12.02 3.43
CA LEU A 106 -2.04 12.72 2.42
C LEU A 106 -2.67 14.01 2.94
N LEU A 107 -3.13 14.01 4.19
CA LEU A 107 -4.04 15.01 4.74
C LEU A 107 -3.44 15.81 5.91
N GLY A 108 -2.32 15.35 6.49
CA GLY A 108 -1.77 15.95 7.69
C GLY A 108 -2.77 15.89 8.84
N HIS A 109 -3.22 17.06 9.30
CA HIS A 109 -4.23 17.20 10.35
C HIS A 109 -5.62 17.58 9.81
N GLN A 110 -5.84 17.50 8.49
CA GLN A 110 -7.14 17.77 7.89
C GLN A 110 -7.98 16.49 7.82
N SER A 111 -9.28 16.60 8.09
CA SER A 111 -10.20 15.48 7.90
C SER A 111 -10.42 15.20 6.41
N GLY A 112 -10.71 13.94 6.07
CA GLY A 112 -10.98 13.57 4.68
C GLY A 112 -11.01 12.07 4.41
N PHE A 113 -11.10 11.73 3.14
CA PHE A 113 -11.01 10.36 2.62
C PHE A 113 -9.59 10.08 2.16
N ALA A 114 -9.07 8.90 2.50
CA ALA A 114 -7.77 8.43 2.07
C ALA A 114 -7.87 6.99 1.55
N ALA A 115 -7.20 6.73 0.43
CA ALA A 115 -7.10 5.40 -0.20
C ALA A 115 -5.65 4.96 -0.33
N ILE A 116 -5.45 3.64 -0.27
CA ILE A 116 -4.23 2.94 -0.69
C ILE A 116 -4.57 2.16 -1.96
N LEU A 117 -3.82 2.38 -3.03
CA LEU A 117 -3.87 1.58 -4.25
C LEU A 117 -2.45 1.14 -4.60
N GLY A 118 -2.11 -0.06 -4.16
CA GLY A 118 -0.80 -0.69 -4.30
C GLY A 118 -0.91 -2.14 -4.77
N THR A 119 -0.20 -3.06 -4.11
CA THR A 119 -0.37 -4.51 -4.33
C THR A 119 -1.80 -4.94 -4.02
N GLY A 120 -2.35 -4.49 -2.89
CA GLY A 120 -3.76 -4.58 -2.51
C GLY A 120 -4.41 -3.19 -2.47
N THR A 121 -5.61 -3.14 -1.92
CA THR A 121 -6.42 -1.93 -1.73
C THR A 121 -6.77 -1.75 -0.26
N ASN A 122 -6.84 -0.52 0.20
CA ASN A 122 -7.45 -0.17 1.48
C ASN A 122 -7.95 1.28 1.46
N THR A 123 -8.90 1.63 2.34
CA THR A 123 -9.47 2.98 2.37
C THR A 123 -9.87 3.36 3.78
N CYS A 124 -9.97 4.65 4.08
CA CYS A 124 -10.55 5.12 5.35
C CYS A 124 -11.11 6.54 5.26
N LEU A 125 -12.01 6.85 6.20
CA LEU A 125 -12.26 8.23 6.63
C LEU A 125 -11.35 8.56 7.81
N TYR A 126 -10.89 9.80 7.81
CA TYR A 126 -9.94 10.35 8.78
C TYR A 126 -10.46 11.67 9.31
N ASP A 127 -10.38 11.92 10.63
CA ASP A 127 -10.90 13.13 11.28
C ASP A 127 -9.84 14.23 11.49
N GLY A 128 -8.60 13.98 11.07
CA GLY A 128 -7.42 14.84 11.30
C GLY A 128 -6.46 14.27 12.34
N GLU A 129 -6.86 13.22 13.06
CA GLU A 129 -6.04 12.54 14.07
C GLU A 129 -6.14 11.02 13.98
N ASN A 130 -7.37 10.50 13.85
CA ASN A 130 -7.68 9.08 13.87
C ASN A 130 -8.46 8.63 12.63
N GLN A 131 -8.33 7.36 12.29
CA GLN A 131 -9.23 6.70 11.37
C GLN A 131 -10.60 6.50 12.04
N THR A 132 -11.66 7.00 11.42
CA THR A 132 -13.02 6.95 11.96
C THR A 132 -13.88 5.87 11.34
N LEU A 133 -13.61 5.53 10.08
CA LEU A 133 -14.32 4.48 9.35
C LEU A 133 -13.38 3.81 8.36
N ASN A 134 -13.46 2.49 8.27
CA ASN A 134 -12.81 1.68 7.24
C ASN A 134 -13.84 0.74 6.63
N ILE A 135 -13.92 0.71 5.31
CA ILE A 135 -14.66 -0.30 4.56
C ILE A 135 -13.66 -1.33 4.08
N ASP A 136 -13.83 -2.56 4.53
CA ASP A 136 -12.88 -3.64 4.29
C ASP A 136 -12.76 -3.95 2.78
N SER A 137 -11.53 -4.01 2.28
CA SER A 137 -11.22 -4.39 0.90
C SER A 137 -11.31 -5.90 0.65
N LEU A 138 -11.56 -6.71 1.68
CA LEU A 138 -11.68 -8.17 1.66
C LEU A 138 -10.44 -8.92 1.16
N GLY A 139 -9.36 -8.23 0.81
CA GLY A 139 -8.08 -8.78 0.38
C GLY A 139 -8.10 -9.49 -0.98
N PHE A 140 -6.97 -10.11 -1.35
CA PHE A 140 -6.70 -10.63 -2.68
C PHE A 140 -7.72 -11.65 -3.22
N ILE A 141 -8.26 -12.52 -2.36
CA ILE A 141 -9.15 -13.60 -2.80
C ILE A 141 -10.55 -13.07 -3.08
N LEU A 142 -11.10 -12.26 -2.17
CA LEU A 142 -12.49 -11.84 -2.18
C LEU A 142 -12.73 -10.44 -2.74
N GLY A 143 -11.68 -9.61 -2.82
CA GLY A 143 -11.79 -8.20 -3.17
C GLY A 143 -10.51 -7.62 -3.76
N ASP A 144 -9.98 -6.57 -3.13
CA ASP A 144 -8.83 -5.76 -3.56
C ASP A 144 -9.06 -5.08 -4.92
N GLU A 145 -10.32 -4.71 -5.25
CA GLU A 145 -10.68 -4.04 -6.50
C GLU A 145 -9.78 -2.82 -6.77
N GLY A 146 -9.38 -2.64 -8.01
CA GLY A 146 -8.51 -1.54 -8.42
C GLY A 146 -7.05 -1.68 -8.04
N SER A 147 -6.65 -2.70 -7.27
CA SER A 147 -5.24 -2.96 -6.91
C SER A 147 -4.43 -3.56 -8.05
N GLY A 148 -3.09 -3.56 -7.90
CA GLY A 148 -2.20 -4.24 -8.84
C GLY A 148 -2.43 -5.76 -8.89
N ALA A 149 -2.74 -6.36 -7.75
CA ALA A 149 -3.07 -7.79 -7.69
C ALA A 149 -4.39 -8.10 -8.41
N TYR A 150 -5.40 -7.25 -8.27
CA TYR A 150 -6.67 -7.37 -8.99
C TYR A 150 -6.47 -7.27 -10.50
N LEU A 151 -5.73 -6.25 -10.98
CA LEU A 151 -5.43 -6.06 -12.39
C LEU A 151 -4.68 -7.27 -12.98
N GLY A 152 -3.63 -7.74 -12.30
CA GLY A 152 -2.87 -8.90 -12.77
C GLY A 152 -3.67 -10.20 -12.72
N LYS A 153 -4.49 -10.41 -11.68
CA LYS A 153 -5.41 -11.55 -11.57
C LYS A 153 -6.40 -11.55 -12.74
N ARG A 154 -7.01 -10.41 -13.04
CA ARG A 154 -7.96 -10.28 -14.16
C ARG A 154 -7.28 -10.59 -15.50
N MET A 155 -6.11 -10.02 -15.78
CA MET A 155 -5.34 -10.32 -16.99
C MET A 155 -5.04 -11.82 -17.13
N ILE A 156 -4.61 -12.49 -16.06
CA ILE A 156 -4.32 -13.93 -16.08
C ILE A 156 -5.60 -14.74 -16.33
N CYS A 157 -6.71 -14.40 -15.68
CA CYS A 157 -7.99 -15.09 -15.89
C CYS A 157 -8.48 -14.98 -17.33
N ASP A 158 -8.46 -13.79 -17.91
CA ASP A 158 -8.91 -13.56 -19.29
C ASP A 158 -7.98 -14.26 -20.28
N PHE A 159 -6.67 -14.33 -20.00
CA PHE A 159 -5.72 -15.09 -20.82
C PHE A 159 -6.03 -16.59 -20.80
N ILE A 160 -6.22 -17.19 -19.63
CA ILE A 160 -6.48 -18.63 -19.50
C ILE A 160 -7.81 -19.02 -20.16
N ARG A 161 -8.84 -18.15 -20.07
CA ARG A 161 -10.16 -18.37 -20.66
C ARG A 161 -10.23 -18.12 -22.16
N GLY A 162 -9.22 -17.43 -22.72
CA GLY A 162 -9.22 -17.04 -24.14
C GLY A 162 -10.13 -15.85 -24.45
N ASP A 163 -10.43 -15.01 -23.46
CA ASP A 163 -11.33 -13.85 -23.56
C ASP A 163 -10.61 -12.59 -24.12
N MET A 164 -9.34 -12.73 -24.53
CA MET A 164 -8.56 -11.63 -25.09
C MET A 164 -8.59 -11.59 -26.62
N PRO A 165 -8.50 -10.40 -27.25
CA PRO A 165 -8.17 -10.29 -28.66
C PRO A 165 -6.87 -11.04 -28.99
N LYS A 166 -6.78 -11.68 -30.15
CA LYS A 166 -5.63 -12.55 -30.51
C LYS A 166 -4.28 -11.86 -30.32
N GLU A 167 -4.15 -10.64 -30.82
CA GLU A 167 -2.88 -9.86 -30.69
C GLU A 167 -2.51 -9.54 -29.24
N VAL A 168 -3.50 -9.33 -28.37
CA VAL A 168 -3.30 -9.11 -26.93
C VAL A 168 -2.87 -10.41 -26.27
N SER A 169 -3.55 -11.52 -26.58
CA SER A 169 -3.20 -12.85 -26.06
C SER A 169 -1.76 -13.25 -26.42
N GLU A 170 -1.28 -12.94 -27.62
CA GLU A 170 0.09 -13.23 -28.05
C GLU A 170 1.15 -12.48 -27.19
N ILE A 171 0.95 -11.18 -26.91
CA ILE A 171 1.88 -10.42 -26.08
C ILE A 171 1.81 -10.81 -24.60
N VAL A 172 0.60 -11.16 -24.12
CA VAL A 172 0.40 -11.63 -22.74
C VAL A 172 1.05 -13.01 -22.56
N ALA A 173 0.87 -13.94 -23.50
CA ALA A 173 1.56 -15.24 -23.48
C ALA A 173 3.08 -15.10 -23.37
N LYS A 174 3.65 -14.22 -24.18
CA LYS A 174 5.09 -13.92 -24.12
C LYS A 174 5.52 -13.30 -22.77
N LYS A 175 4.68 -12.43 -22.21
CA LYS A 175 4.95 -11.79 -20.91
C LYS A 175 4.85 -12.75 -19.74
N LEU A 176 3.86 -13.65 -19.75
CA LEU A 176 3.64 -14.64 -18.71
C LEU A 176 4.69 -15.76 -18.75
N GLY A 177 5.07 -16.20 -19.96
CA GLY A 177 6.05 -17.27 -20.17
C GLY A 177 5.63 -18.64 -19.62
N LYS A 178 4.34 -18.82 -19.33
CA LYS A 178 3.73 -20.01 -18.72
C LYS A 178 2.41 -20.33 -19.44
N ASN A 179 2.05 -21.59 -19.50
CA ASN A 179 0.72 -22.02 -19.94
C ASN A 179 -0.32 -21.87 -18.81
N GLY A 180 -1.60 -22.16 -19.14
CA GLY A 180 -2.71 -22.00 -18.19
C GLY A 180 -2.57 -22.83 -16.92
N ASP A 181 -2.17 -24.11 -17.04
CA ASP A 181 -2.01 -25.02 -15.89
C ASP A 181 -0.87 -24.57 -14.96
N GLU A 182 0.25 -24.14 -15.53
CA GLU A 182 1.38 -23.59 -14.78
C GLU A 182 1.04 -22.28 -14.05
N LEU A 183 0.16 -21.45 -14.64
CA LEU A 183 -0.32 -20.22 -14.00
C LEU A 183 -1.27 -20.54 -12.85
N ILE A 184 -2.15 -21.52 -13.02
CA ILE A 184 -3.04 -21.99 -11.94
C ILE A 184 -2.20 -22.53 -10.79
N ASP A 185 -1.24 -23.41 -11.08
CA ASP A 185 -0.32 -23.94 -10.06
C ASP A 185 0.41 -22.81 -9.33
N GLN A 186 0.97 -21.85 -10.06
CA GLN A 186 1.66 -20.70 -9.48
C GLN A 186 0.81 -19.90 -8.49
N ILE A 187 -0.50 -19.73 -8.77
CA ILE A 187 -1.40 -18.93 -7.92
C ILE A 187 -1.87 -19.71 -6.72
N TYR A 188 -2.14 -21.02 -6.86
CA TYR A 188 -2.75 -21.81 -5.80
C TYR A 188 -1.75 -22.53 -4.89
N THR A 189 -0.52 -22.77 -5.34
CA THR A 189 0.47 -23.56 -4.58
C THR A 189 1.68 -22.75 -4.12
N GLN A 190 2.01 -21.64 -4.81
CA GLN A 190 3.19 -20.85 -4.47
C GLN A 190 2.86 -19.72 -3.49
N PRO A 191 3.82 -19.29 -2.64
CA PRO A 191 3.59 -18.22 -1.69
C PRO A 191 3.38 -16.86 -2.40
N PHE A 192 2.62 -15.98 -1.76
CA PHE A 192 2.38 -14.61 -2.18
C PHE A 192 1.77 -14.44 -3.59
N PRO A 193 0.62 -15.10 -3.89
CA PRO A 193 -0.03 -15.00 -5.20
C PRO A 193 -0.45 -13.56 -5.54
N ASN A 194 -0.79 -12.76 -4.56
CA ASN A 194 -1.08 -11.34 -4.74
C ASN A 194 0.10 -10.55 -5.30
N ARG A 195 1.33 -10.80 -4.81
CA ARG A 195 2.55 -10.17 -5.34
C ARG A 195 2.84 -10.65 -6.77
N TYR A 196 2.64 -11.94 -7.02
CA TYR A 196 2.78 -12.51 -8.35
C TYR A 196 1.84 -11.84 -9.36
N CYS A 197 0.59 -11.62 -9.01
CA CYS A 197 -0.35 -10.90 -9.87
C CYS A 197 0.05 -9.43 -10.02
N ALA A 198 0.35 -8.73 -8.94
CA ALA A 198 0.65 -7.30 -8.94
C ALA A 198 1.88 -6.92 -9.78
N GLN A 199 2.83 -7.84 -9.97
CA GLN A 199 4.03 -7.58 -10.80
C GLN A 199 3.71 -7.24 -12.26
N PHE A 200 2.52 -7.59 -12.75
CA PHE A 200 2.11 -7.32 -14.13
C PHE A 200 1.52 -5.92 -14.35
N ALA A 201 1.26 -5.15 -13.29
CA ALA A 201 0.70 -3.80 -13.41
C ALA A 201 1.53 -2.84 -14.29
N PRO A 202 2.88 -2.83 -14.25
CA PRO A 202 3.67 -2.02 -15.18
C PRO A 202 3.46 -2.41 -16.66
N PHE A 203 3.41 -3.72 -16.95
CA PHE A 203 3.14 -4.22 -18.31
C PHE A 203 1.74 -3.82 -18.80
N ILE A 204 0.72 -3.95 -17.93
CA ILE A 204 -0.65 -3.52 -18.22
C ILE A 204 -0.67 -2.03 -18.56
N ARG A 205 -0.03 -1.19 -17.74
CA ARG A 205 0.07 0.25 -17.94
C ARG A 205 0.72 0.62 -19.28
N GLU A 206 1.85 0.02 -19.59
CA GLU A 206 2.59 0.27 -20.83
C GLU A 206 1.76 -0.15 -22.05
N SER A 207 1.00 -1.25 -21.93
CA SER A 207 0.19 -1.80 -23.00
C SER A 207 -1.10 -1.02 -23.27
N MET A 208 -1.61 -0.24 -22.31
CA MET A 208 -2.84 0.55 -22.45
C MET A 208 -2.79 1.56 -23.60
N THR A 209 -1.62 2.09 -23.93
CA THR A 209 -1.46 3.09 -24.99
C THR A 209 -1.65 2.49 -26.39
N LYS A 210 -1.42 1.18 -26.53
CA LYS A 210 -1.45 0.48 -27.80
C LYS A 210 -2.68 -0.41 -27.98
N TYR A 211 -3.16 -0.99 -26.87
CA TYR A 211 -4.24 -1.99 -26.90
C TYR A 211 -5.40 -1.52 -26.01
N PRO A 212 -6.56 -1.12 -26.62
CA PRO A 212 -7.75 -0.67 -25.88
C PRO A 212 -8.22 -1.65 -24.81
N TYR A 213 -8.07 -2.96 -25.03
CA TYR A 213 -8.39 -4.01 -24.07
C TYR A 213 -7.84 -3.73 -22.66
N PHE A 214 -6.58 -3.31 -22.55
CA PHE A 214 -5.99 -3.02 -21.22
C PHE A 214 -6.56 -1.74 -20.61
N TYR A 215 -6.87 -0.74 -21.43
CA TYR A 215 -7.51 0.48 -20.95
C TYR A 215 -8.89 0.17 -20.38
N ASP A 216 -9.70 -0.57 -21.10
CA ASP A 216 -11.07 -0.93 -20.69
C ASP A 216 -11.04 -1.79 -19.42
N MET A 217 -10.13 -2.77 -19.33
CA MET A 217 -9.92 -3.61 -18.14
C MET A 217 -9.55 -2.78 -16.91
N VAL A 218 -8.69 -1.77 -17.07
CA VAL A 218 -8.27 -0.88 -15.96
C VAL A 218 -9.41 0.05 -15.54
N VAL A 219 -10.16 0.60 -16.51
CA VAL A 219 -11.37 1.41 -16.22
C VAL A 219 -12.38 0.57 -15.43
N GLU A 220 -12.67 -0.66 -15.87
CA GLU A 220 -13.60 -1.56 -15.19
C GLU A 220 -13.14 -1.87 -13.76
N ALA A 221 -11.85 -2.13 -13.55
CA ALA A 221 -11.30 -2.40 -12.22
C ALA A 221 -11.49 -1.21 -11.26
N PHE A 222 -11.26 0.03 -11.73
CA PHE A 222 -11.52 1.21 -10.91
C PHE A 222 -13.01 1.51 -10.73
N MET A 223 -13.85 1.21 -11.73
CA MET A 223 -15.31 1.30 -11.57
C MET A 223 -15.78 0.36 -10.44
N PHE A 224 -15.27 -0.87 -10.35
CA PHE A 224 -15.57 -1.78 -9.25
C PHE A 224 -15.08 -1.24 -7.91
N PHE A 225 -13.83 -0.74 -7.84
CA PHE A 225 -13.29 -0.11 -6.63
C PHE A 225 -14.18 1.04 -6.12
N PHE A 226 -14.60 1.93 -7.00
CA PHE A 226 -15.48 3.04 -6.62
C PHE A 226 -16.88 2.55 -6.23
N ARG A 227 -17.45 1.60 -6.97
CA ARG A 227 -18.80 1.06 -6.72
C ARG A 227 -18.86 0.27 -5.41
N ASP A 228 -17.88 -0.62 -5.17
CA ASP A 228 -17.96 -1.63 -4.12
C ASP A 228 -17.32 -1.17 -2.80
N ILE A 229 -16.47 -0.15 -2.85
CA ILE A 229 -15.78 0.38 -1.66
C ILE A 229 -16.09 1.86 -1.48
N VAL A 230 -15.66 2.73 -2.41
CA VAL A 230 -15.68 4.19 -2.20
C VAL A 230 -17.10 4.72 -2.02
N SER A 231 -18.07 4.27 -2.83
CA SER A 231 -19.45 4.75 -2.78
C SER A 231 -20.21 4.32 -1.52
N HIS A 232 -19.68 3.39 -0.74
CA HIS A 232 -20.28 2.97 0.53
C HIS A 232 -19.90 3.88 1.72
N TYR A 233 -18.97 4.80 1.55
CA TYR A 233 -18.69 5.80 2.57
C TYR A 233 -19.83 6.82 2.65
N PRO A 234 -20.27 7.19 3.85
CA PRO A 234 -21.26 8.27 4.01
C PRO A 234 -20.77 9.55 3.34
N ASP A 235 -21.63 10.20 2.58
CA ASP A 235 -21.35 11.49 1.94
C ASP A 235 -20.05 11.52 1.09
N TYR A 236 -19.66 10.38 0.52
CA TYR A 236 -18.38 10.22 -0.18
C TYR A 236 -18.11 11.30 -1.25
N LYS A 237 -19.15 11.85 -1.88
CA LYS A 237 -19.06 12.91 -2.89
C LYS A 237 -18.58 14.26 -2.32
N THR A 238 -18.65 14.44 -1.00
CA THR A 238 -18.20 15.66 -0.35
C THR A 238 -16.69 15.68 -0.10
N TYR A 239 -16.06 14.50 -0.16
CA TYR A 239 -14.61 14.36 0.01
C TYR A 239 -13.89 14.43 -1.33
N LYS A 240 -12.62 14.88 -1.29
CA LYS A 240 -11.70 14.68 -2.39
C LYS A 240 -11.14 13.26 -2.36
N PHE A 241 -10.90 12.68 -3.52
CA PHE A 241 -10.24 11.39 -3.65
C PHE A 241 -8.73 11.56 -3.46
N ASN A 242 -8.23 11.26 -2.27
CA ASN A 242 -6.81 11.26 -1.97
C ASN A 242 -6.29 9.81 -1.96
N CYS A 243 -5.11 9.59 -2.55
CA CYS A 243 -4.60 8.23 -2.70
C CYS A 243 -3.09 8.15 -2.56
N VAL A 244 -2.61 7.10 -1.90
CA VAL A 244 -1.20 6.71 -1.86
C VAL A 244 -1.01 5.33 -2.50
N GLY A 245 0.11 5.13 -3.16
CA GLY A 245 0.51 3.85 -3.73
C GLY A 245 0.82 3.91 -5.23
N SER A 246 1.59 2.94 -5.70
CA SER A 246 2.07 2.92 -7.07
C SER A 246 0.94 2.83 -8.11
N ILE A 247 -0.11 2.08 -7.82
CA ILE A 247 -1.27 1.98 -8.73
C ILE A 247 -1.99 3.32 -8.79
N GLY A 248 -2.32 3.92 -7.64
CA GLY A 248 -2.94 5.24 -7.57
C GLY A 248 -2.16 6.28 -8.34
N TYR A 249 -0.83 6.31 -8.16
CA TYR A 249 0.06 7.26 -8.79
C TYR A 249 0.18 7.07 -10.30
N TYR A 250 0.44 5.86 -10.77
CA TYR A 250 0.68 5.60 -12.18
C TYR A 250 -0.56 5.54 -13.04
N PHE A 251 -1.73 5.27 -12.46
CA PHE A 251 -3.01 5.20 -13.18
C PHE A 251 -3.92 6.40 -12.88
N GLN A 252 -3.42 7.48 -12.24
CA GLN A 252 -4.19 8.64 -11.81
C GLN A 252 -5.07 9.26 -12.90
N ASN A 253 -4.62 9.23 -14.16
CA ASN A 253 -5.40 9.75 -15.29
C ASN A 253 -6.67 8.93 -15.56
N VAL A 254 -6.66 7.62 -15.31
CA VAL A 254 -7.84 6.76 -15.44
C VAL A 254 -8.72 6.93 -14.21
N ILE A 255 -8.11 6.91 -13.01
CA ILE A 255 -8.80 7.12 -11.74
C ILE A 255 -9.56 8.45 -11.74
N SER A 256 -8.96 9.53 -12.26
CA SER A 256 -9.61 10.84 -12.35
C SER A 256 -10.92 10.80 -13.14
N LYS A 257 -10.93 10.11 -14.28
CA LYS A 257 -12.15 9.95 -15.09
C LYS A 257 -13.22 9.12 -14.37
N VAL A 258 -12.81 8.08 -13.66
CA VAL A 258 -13.74 7.26 -12.88
C VAL A 258 -14.27 8.04 -11.68
N ALA A 259 -13.41 8.77 -10.95
CA ALA A 259 -13.82 9.62 -9.83
C ALA A 259 -14.86 10.66 -10.26
N GLU A 260 -14.68 11.29 -11.43
CA GLU A 260 -15.66 12.22 -12.02
C GLU A 260 -17.02 11.54 -12.26
N VAL A 261 -17.05 10.31 -12.78
CA VAL A 261 -18.30 9.53 -12.96
C VAL A 261 -19.02 9.32 -11.63
N PHE A 262 -18.27 9.11 -10.54
CA PHE A 262 -18.84 8.96 -9.19
C PHE A 262 -19.09 10.29 -8.47
N GLY A 263 -18.75 11.43 -9.08
CA GLY A 263 -18.97 12.77 -8.54
C GLY A 263 -17.99 13.16 -7.44
N MET A 264 -16.77 12.61 -7.45
CA MET A 264 -15.68 12.99 -6.56
C MET A 264 -14.63 13.85 -7.28
N GLU A 265 -14.16 14.90 -6.61
CA GLU A 265 -12.98 15.66 -7.05
C GLU A 265 -11.69 14.92 -6.70
N MET A 266 -10.68 15.05 -7.56
CA MET A 266 -9.33 14.54 -7.24
C MET A 266 -8.67 15.42 -6.18
N GLY A 267 -8.02 14.77 -5.23
CA GLY A 267 -7.18 15.39 -4.21
C GLY A 267 -5.70 15.11 -4.43
N VAL A 268 -4.99 14.80 -3.36
CA VAL A 268 -3.56 14.51 -3.35
C VAL A 268 -3.29 13.06 -3.75
N ILE A 269 -2.36 12.86 -4.69
CA ILE A 269 -1.91 11.52 -5.10
C ILE A 269 -0.42 11.39 -4.85
N LEU A 270 -0.03 10.45 -3.99
CA LEU A 270 1.36 10.17 -3.64
C LEU A 270 1.76 8.75 -4.09
N GLN A 271 2.98 8.59 -4.58
CA GLN A 271 3.51 7.28 -4.92
C GLN A 271 3.82 6.42 -3.68
N ALA A 272 4.24 7.05 -2.60
CA ALA A 272 4.57 6.42 -1.31
C ALA A 272 4.32 7.40 -0.16
N PRO A 273 3.99 6.93 1.06
CA PRO A 273 3.58 7.83 2.14
C PRO A 273 4.75 8.47 2.90
N MET A 274 5.98 7.94 2.81
CA MET A 274 7.08 8.28 3.72
C MET A 274 7.40 9.78 3.79
N GLU A 275 7.41 10.50 2.68
CA GLU A 275 7.70 11.95 2.70
C GLU A 275 6.59 12.74 3.41
N GLY A 276 5.33 12.35 3.22
CA GLY A 276 4.20 12.93 3.95
C GLY A 276 4.25 12.59 5.45
N LEU A 277 4.61 11.35 5.80
CA LEU A 277 4.78 10.95 7.19
C LEU A 277 5.90 11.73 7.90
N ILE A 278 7.03 11.96 7.21
CA ILE A 278 8.11 12.80 7.75
C ILE A 278 7.57 14.19 8.08
N LYS A 279 6.84 14.82 7.15
CA LYS A 279 6.24 16.14 7.38
C LYS A 279 5.25 16.13 8.56
N TYR A 280 4.42 15.09 8.64
CA TYR A 280 3.46 14.93 9.73
C TYR A 280 4.16 14.88 11.10
N HIS A 281 5.15 14.01 11.24
CA HIS A 281 5.85 13.82 12.52
C HIS A 281 6.83 14.94 12.90
N THR A 282 7.22 15.77 11.95
CA THR A 282 8.08 16.94 12.19
C THR A 282 7.32 18.28 12.25
N GLY A 283 5.98 18.24 12.18
CA GLY A 283 5.13 19.44 12.23
C GLY A 283 5.28 20.36 11.02
N GLN A 284 5.61 19.82 9.86
CA GLN A 284 5.84 20.56 8.60
C GLN A 284 4.66 20.48 7.61
N PHE A 285 3.47 20.06 8.08
CA PHE A 285 2.24 20.01 7.27
C PHE A 285 1.52 21.36 7.23
#